data_36415f8a9c49876dbd203d64ba48eb71
#
_entry.id   36415f8a9c49876dbd203d64ba48eb71
#
_cell.length_a   1.000
_cell.length_b   1.000
_cell.length_c   1.000
_cell.angle_alpha   90.00
_cell.angle_beta   90.00
_cell.angle_gamma   90.00
#
_symmetry.space_group_name_H-M   'P 1'
#
loop_
_entity.id
_entity.type
_entity.pdbx_description
1 polymer ?
#
loop_
_entity_poly.entity_id
_entity_poly.type
_entity_poly.pdbx_seq_one_letter_code
_entity_poly.pdbx_strand_id
1 'polypeptide(L)'
;MKLLVIEDSEIKRKDIERFLKENYPDAAIETAAAYSSGLIKAYKGGYDIIILDNSLPYYEDRPYDVQPDMARNILEELLELPAGVIPRCVICSQYDGNTKDVEFDMITNQYKHCIGYVQYDNCSSDWEVKLKGLIDS
;
A
#
# COMPACT_ATOMS: atom_id res chain seq x y z
N MET A 1 9.16 -14.24 0.31
CA MET A 1 8.60 -12.91 0.60
C MET A 1 7.09 -12.93 0.37
N LYS A 2 6.33 -12.33 1.24
CA LYS A 2 4.88 -12.26 1.14
C LYS A 2 4.44 -10.81 1.09
N LEU A 3 3.65 -10.46 0.08
CA LEU A 3 3.22 -9.09 -0.21
C LEU A 3 1.70 -8.98 -0.20
N LEU A 4 1.20 -7.84 0.30
CA LEU A 4 -0.23 -7.52 0.27
C LEU A 4 -0.41 -6.19 -0.45
N VAL A 5 -1.35 -6.14 -1.39
CA VAL A 5 -1.74 -4.90 -2.09
C VAL A 5 -3.16 -4.54 -1.67
N ILE A 6 -3.32 -3.37 -1.07
CA ILE A 6 -4.64 -2.85 -0.67
C ILE A 6 -4.99 -1.69 -1.60
N GLU A 7 -5.85 -1.95 -2.59
CA GLU A 7 -6.18 -1.01 -3.65
C GLU A 7 -7.56 -1.32 -4.20
N ASP A 8 -8.45 -0.34 -4.24
CA ASP A 8 -9.83 -0.52 -4.70
C ASP A 8 -9.98 -0.46 -6.23
N SER A 9 -9.11 0.27 -6.93
CA SER A 9 -9.14 0.30 -8.40
C SER A 9 -8.64 -1.03 -8.95
N GLU A 10 -9.49 -1.75 -9.67
CA GLU A 10 -9.10 -3.03 -10.25
C GLU A 10 -7.97 -2.88 -11.26
N ILE A 11 -8.00 -1.84 -12.08
CA ILE A 11 -6.97 -1.58 -13.09
C ILE A 11 -5.62 -1.34 -12.42
N LYS A 12 -5.57 -0.44 -11.44
CA LYS A 12 -4.34 -0.13 -10.71
C LYS A 12 -3.85 -1.35 -9.92
N ARG A 13 -4.76 -2.05 -9.25
CA ARG A 13 -4.41 -3.24 -8.46
C ARG A 13 -3.77 -4.32 -9.33
N LYS A 14 -4.36 -4.60 -10.48
CA LYS A 14 -3.81 -5.59 -11.43
C LYS A 14 -2.48 -5.17 -12.01
N ASP A 15 -2.29 -3.88 -12.25
CA ASP A 15 -1.03 -3.36 -12.77
C ASP A 15 0.08 -3.49 -11.73
N ILE A 16 -0.20 -3.18 -10.47
CA ILE A 16 0.76 -3.40 -9.37
C ILE A 16 1.07 -4.89 -9.21
N GLU A 17 0.06 -5.75 -9.25
CA GLU A 17 0.26 -7.20 -9.19
C GLU A 17 1.16 -7.71 -10.31
N ARG A 18 0.92 -7.25 -11.52
CA ARG A 18 1.75 -7.60 -12.68
C ARG A 18 3.21 -7.25 -12.43
N PHE A 19 3.46 -6.02 -12.00
CA PHE A 19 4.81 -5.56 -11.69
C PHE A 19 5.47 -6.43 -10.62
N LEU A 20 4.75 -6.74 -9.56
CA LEU A 20 5.28 -7.56 -8.48
C LEU A 20 5.60 -8.99 -8.93
N LYS A 21 4.73 -9.58 -9.74
CA LYS A 21 4.96 -10.94 -10.26
C LYS A 21 6.16 -10.99 -11.20
N GLU A 22 6.34 -9.96 -12.02
CA GLU A 22 7.48 -9.88 -12.95
C GLU A 22 8.81 -9.69 -12.23
N ASN A 23 8.82 -8.90 -11.16
CA ASN A 23 10.07 -8.55 -10.45
C ASN A 23 10.37 -9.46 -9.26
N TYR A 24 9.35 -10.11 -8.70
CA TYR A 24 9.47 -10.98 -7.53
C TYR A 24 8.70 -12.29 -7.78
N PRO A 25 9.18 -13.12 -8.74
CA PRO A 25 8.42 -14.31 -9.17
C PRO A 25 8.21 -15.35 -8.08
N ASP A 26 9.06 -15.35 -7.04
CA ASP A 26 8.94 -16.30 -5.93
C ASP A 26 8.11 -15.74 -4.77
N ALA A 27 7.65 -14.50 -4.85
CA ALA A 27 6.86 -13.90 -3.78
C ALA A 27 5.41 -14.38 -3.81
N ALA A 28 4.83 -14.57 -2.64
CA ALA A 28 3.38 -14.76 -2.51
C ALA A 28 2.71 -13.38 -2.49
N ILE A 29 1.76 -13.15 -3.39
CA ILE A 29 1.09 -11.86 -3.54
C ILE A 29 -0.39 -12.04 -3.27
N GLU A 30 -0.93 -11.27 -2.32
CA GLU A 30 -2.34 -11.22 -2.02
C GLU A 30 -2.85 -9.80 -2.19
N THR A 31 -4.16 -9.65 -2.40
CA THR A 31 -4.79 -8.35 -2.63
C THR A 31 -6.04 -8.18 -1.78
N ALA A 32 -6.39 -6.92 -1.53
CA ALA A 32 -7.65 -6.54 -0.91
C ALA A 32 -8.12 -5.23 -1.55
N ALA A 33 -9.42 -5.03 -1.62
CA ALA A 33 -10.00 -3.88 -2.31
C ALA A 33 -10.62 -2.85 -1.37
N ALA A 34 -10.50 -3.02 -0.05
CA ALA A 34 -11.07 -2.12 0.94
C ALA A 34 -10.23 -2.10 2.21
N TYR A 35 -10.47 -1.08 3.03
CA TYR A 35 -9.82 -0.93 4.33
C TYR A 35 -10.03 -2.15 5.23
N SER A 36 -11.28 -2.57 5.42
CA SER A 36 -11.60 -3.67 6.34
C SER A 36 -11.01 -5.00 5.88
N SER A 37 -11.16 -5.34 4.60
CA SER A 37 -10.58 -6.57 4.05
C SER A 37 -9.07 -6.56 4.08
N GLY A 38 -8.47 -5.40 3.84
CA GLY A 38 -7.02 -5.21 3.94
C GLY A 38 -6.51 -5.46 5.35
N LEU A 39 -7.17 -4.88 6.35
CA LEU A 39 -6.79 -5.07 7.76
C LEU A 39 -6.97 -6.52 8.21
N ILE A 40 -8.06 -7.17 7.83
CA ILE A 40 -8.29 -8.57 8.18
C ILE A 40 -7.14 -9.43 7.67
N LYS A 41 -6.73 -9.24 6.44
CA LYS A 41 -5.58 -9.98 5.88
C LYS A 41 -4.28 -9.62 6.59
N ALA A 42 -4.03 -8.33 6.83
CA ALA A 42 -2.82 -7.88 7.50
C ALA A 42 -2.68 -8.49 8.90
N TYR A 43 -3.77 -8.57 9.65
CA TYR A 43 -3.75 -9.16 11.00
C TYR A 43 -3.56 -10.68 11.00
N LYS A 44 -3.95 -11.37 9.93
CA LYS A 44 -3.61 -12.79 9.77
C LYS A 44 -2.12 -13.01 9.58
N GLY A 45 -1.43 -11.98 9.14
CA GLY A 45 0.00 -11.86 9.31
C GLY A 45 0.87 -12.51 8.27
N GLY A 46 2.17 -12.34 8.52
CA GLY A 46 3.20 -12.91 7.69
C GLY A 46 3.60 -12.10 6.49
N TYR A 47 3.07 -10.89 6.33
CA TYR A 47 3.47 -10.02 5.21
C TYR A 47 4.78 -9.30 5.52
N ASP A 48 5.67 -9.30 4.54
CA ASP A 48 6.91 -8.54 4.61
C ASP A 48 6.66 -7.07 4.24
N ILE A 49 5.83 -6.85 3.21
CA ILE A 49 5.51 -5.51 2.72
C ILE A 49 4.02 -5.43 2.39
N ILE A 50 3.42 -4.30 2.74
CA ILE A 50 2.06 -3.93 2.34
C ILE A 50 2.15 -2.68 1.47
N ILE A 51 1.59 -2.76 0.27
CA ILE A 51 1.44 -1.63 -0.65
C ILE A 51 -0.01 -1.18 -0.54
N LEU A 52 -0.22 0.08 -0.19
CA LEU A 52 -1.57 0.55 0.14
C LEU A 52 -1.86 1.92 -0.49
N ASP A 53 -3.11 2.14 -0.84
CA ASP A 53 -3.59 3.43 -1.32
C ASP A 53 -4.07 4.29 -0.14
N ASN A 54 -4.09 5.60 -0.35
CA ASN A 54 -4.57 6.56 0.63
C ASN A 54 -6.07 6.77 0.59
N SER A 55 -6.72 6.42 -0.51
CA SER A 55 -8.17 6.57 -0.69
C SER A 55 -8.79 5.20 -0.91
N LEU A 56 -9.58 4.74 0.06
CA LEU A 56 -10.14 3.39 0.04
C LEU A 56 -11.58 3.42 0.59
N PRO A 57 -12.47 2.55 0.10
CA PRO A 57 -13.74 2.32 0.79
C PRO A 57 -13.50 1.55 2.10
N TYR A 58 -14.39 1.72 3.07
CA TYR A 58 -14.32 0.92 4.30
C TYR A 58 -14.57 -0.56 4.04
N TYR A 59 -15.57 -0.87 3.17
CA TYR A 59 -16.04 -2.22 2.91
C TYR A 59 -16.11 -2.49 1.41
N GLU A 60 -15.84 -3.72 1.00
CA GLU A 60 -15.87 -4.11 -0.42
C GLU A 60 -17.26 -4.06 -1.02
N ASP A 61 -18.31 -4.27 -0.22
CA ASP A 61 -19.70 -4.19 -0.68
C ASP A 61 -20.20 -2.75 -0.87
N ARG A 62 -19.38 -1.76 -0.53
CA ARG A 62 -19.67 -0.34 -0.72
C ARG A 62 -18.53 0.36 -1.46
N PRO A 63 -18.23 -0.07 -2.70
CA PRO A 63 -17.04 0.40 -3.41
C PRO A 63 -17.09 1.89 -3.80
N TYR A 64 -18.26 2.51 -3.78
CA TYR A 64 -18.41 3.93 -4.12
C TYR A 64 -18.23 4.87 -2.92
N ASP A 65 -18.19 4.32 -1.70
CA ASP A 65 -18.04 5.10 -0.48
C ASP A 65 -16.55 5.22 -0.11
N VAL A 66 -15.80 5.89 -0.97
CA VAL A 66 -14.34 6.02 -0.83
C VAL A 66 -14.01 7.10 0.20
N GLN A 67 -13.17 6.77 1.16
CA GLN A 67 -12.73 7.67 2.22
C GLN A 67 -11.27 8.10 1.98
N PRO A 68 -10.95 9.38 2.27
CA PRO A 68 -9.57 9.86 2.21
C PRO A 68 -8.78 9.46 3.46
N ASP A 69 -7.46 9.64 3.40
CA ASP A 69 -6.55 9.49 4.54
C ASP A 69 -6.55 8.11 5.20
N MET A 70 -6.91 7.09 4.44
CA MET A 70 -6.99 5.72 4.96
C MET A 70 -5.63 5.08 5.18
N ALA A 71 -4.59 5.57 4.48
CA ALA A 71 -3.23 5.06 4.69
C ALA A 71 -2.78 5.27 6.14
N ARG A 72 -3.01 6.47 6.69
CA ARG A 72 -2.68 6.75 8.08
C ARG A 72 -3.41 5.83 9.04
N ASN A 73 -4.69 5.58 8.79
CA ASN A 73 -5.49 4.69 9.63
C ASN A 73 -4.94 3.26 9.62
N ILE A 74 -4.55 2.77 8.44
CA ILE A 74 -3.94 1.44 8.32
C ILE A 74 -2.60 1.39 9.06
N LEU A 75 -1.75 2.38 8.87
CA LEU A 75 -0.45 2.44 9.52
C LEU A 75 -0.58 2.45 11.04
N GLU A 76 -1.55 3.20 11.57
CA GLU A 76 -1.83 3.25 13.01
C GLU A 76 -2.30 1.89 13.54
N GLU A 77 -3.23 1.26 12.84
CA GLU A 77 -3.77 -0.05 13.23
C GLU A 77 -2.70 -1.14 13.24
N LEU A 78 -1.76 -1.09 12.30
CA LEU A 78 -0.68 -2.09 12.23
C LEU A 78 0.26 -2.03 13.43
N LEU A 79 0.30 -0.92 14.16
CA LEU A 79 1.10 -0.80 15.38
C LEU A 79 0.57 -1.70 16.52
N GLU A 80 -0.66 -2.20 16.41
CA GLU A 80 -1.22 -3.15 17.36
C GLU A 80 -0.62 -4.55 17.21
N LEU A 81 0.06 -4.82 16.09
CA LEU A 81 0.76 -6.09 15.92
C LEU A 81 2.01 -6.15 16.81
N PRO A 82 2.48 -7.36 17.18
CA PRO A 82 3.77 -7.48 17.87
C PRO A 82 4.89 -6.83 17.09
N ALA A 83 5.82 -6.17 17.78
CA ALA A 83 6.86 -5.34 17.16
C ALA A 83 7.69 -6.10 16.10
N GLY A 84 7.95 -7.37 16.30
CA GLY A 84 8.76 -8.17 15.37
C GLY A 84 8.03 -8.61 14.10
N VAL A 85 6.71 -8.36 13.99
CA VAL A 85 5.91 -8.80 12.85
C VAL A 85 5.20 -7.66 12.14
N ILE A 86 5.49 -6.41 12.49
CA ILE A 86 4.92 -5.25 11.79
C ILE A 86 5.51 -5.19 10.39
N PRO A 87 4.69 -5.26 9.33
CA PRO A 87 5.21 -5.21 7.97
C PRO A 87 5.70 -3.81 7.62
N ARG A 88 6.62 -3.72 6.68
CA ARG A 88 6.97 -2.45 6.06
C ARG A 88 5.84 -2.06 5.11
N CYS A 89 5.56 -0.77 5.01
CA CYS A 89 4.46 -0.27 4.20
C CYS A 89 4.95 0.75 3.19
N VAL A 90 4.35 0.73 2.00
CA VAL A 90 4.58 1.71 0.94
C VAL A 90 3.21 2.27 0.52
N ILE A 91 3.08 3.59 0.54
CA ILE A 91 1.88 4.24 0.00
C ILE A 91 2.03 4.38 -1.50
N CYS A 92 1.07 3.88 -2.26
CA CYS A 92 1.06 4.00 -3.72
C CYS A 92 -0.23 4.69 -4.13
N SER A 93 -0.15 5.97 -4.50
CA SER A 93 -1.30 6.83 -4.74
C SER A 93 -1.20 7.51 -6.10
N GLN A 94 -2.35 7.77 -6.73
CA GLN A 94 -2.42 8.53 -7.98
C GLN A 94 -2.30 10.03 -7.78
N TYR A 95 -2.48 10.52 -6.56
CA TYR A 95 -2.39 11.95 -6.29
C TYR A 95 -0.98 12.46 -6.52
N ASP A 96 -0.89 13.49 -7.33
CA ASP A 96 0.33 14.27 -7.53
C ASP A 96 0.19 15.61 -6.82
N GLY A 97 1.28 16.35 -6.82
CA GLY A 97 1.31 17.71 -6.35
C GLY A 97 2.00 17.86 -5.02
N ASN A 98 2.53 19.05 -4.85
CA ASN A 98 3.40 19.37 -3.73
C ASN A 98 2.73 19.21 -2.36
N THR A 99 1.41 19.44 -2.30
CA THR A 99 0.65 19.31 -1.06
C THR A 99 0.65 17.87 -0.56
N LYS A 100 0.44 16.91 -1.47
CA LYS A 100 0.42 15.49 -1.09
C LYS A 100 1.80 14.96 -0.74
N ASP A 101 2.84 15.45 -1.41
CA ASP A 101 4.22 15.09 -1.06
C ASP A 101 4.54 15.52 0.37
N VAL A 102 4.13 16.73 0.78
CA VAL A 102 4.32 17.22 2.15
C VAL A 102 3.57 16.31 3.14
N GLU A 103 2.31 15.95 2.84
CA GLU A 103 1.54 15.05 3.69
C GLU A 103 2.21 13.68 3.83
N PHE A 104 2.70 13.10 2.74
CA PHE A 104 3.35 11.80 2.76
C PHE A 104 4.69 11.83 3.49
N ASP A 105 5.44 12.92 3.36
CA ASP A 105 6.66 13.11 4.15
C ASP A 105 6.35 13.13 5.66
N MET A 106 5.29 13.80 6.05
CA MET A 106 4.85 13.81 7.45
C MET A 106 4.46 12.41 7.93
N ILE A 107 3.74 11.65 7.11
CA ILE A 107 3.33 10.28 7.43
C ILE A 107 4.55 9.37 7.59
N THR A 108 5.50 9.44 6.67
CA THR A 108 6.71 8.61 6.76
C THR A 108 7.58 9.00 7.95
N ASN A 109 7.57 10.26 8.36
CA ASN A 109 8.27 10.70 9.57
C ASN A 109 7.57 10.23 10.85
N GLN A 110 6.24 10.19 10.84
CA GLN A 110 5.46 9.78 12.00
C GLN A 110 5.46 8.24 12.18
N TYR A 111 5.33 7.51 11.08
CA TYR A 111 5.21 6.05 11.09
C TYR A 111 6.45 5.43 10.44
N LYS A 112 7.38 4.95 11.28
CA LYS A 112 8.69 4.45 10.80
C LYS A 112 8.59 3.17 9.98
N HIS A 113 7.52 2.40 10.11
CA HIS A 113 7.27 1.24 9.27
C HIS A 113 6.73 1.61 7.87
N CYS A 114 6.35 2.87 7.65
CA CYS A 114 6.09 3.39 6.31
C CYS A 114 7.42 3.83 5.71
N ILE A 115 7.93 3.04 4.75
CA ILE A 115 9.27 3.24 4.19
C ILE A 115 9.31 4.22 3.02
N GLY A 116 8.15 4.64 2.54
CA GLY A 116 8.07 5.64 1.48
C GLY A 116 6.73 5.68 0.81
N TYR A 117 6.65 6.52 -0.22
CA TYR A 117 5.45 6.66 -1.03
C TYR A 117 5.80 6.76 -2.51
N VAL A 118 4.86 6.35 -3.35
CA VAL A 118 5.03 6.29 -4.81
C VAL A 118 3.81 6.93 -5.45
N GLN A 119 4.06 7.81 -6.41
CA GLN A 119 2.99 8.34 -7.24
C GLN A 119 2.74 7.37 -8.40
N TYR A 120 1.57 6.75 -8.40
CA TYR A 120 1.18 5.85 -9.49
C TYR A 120 0.68 6.65 -10.69
N ASP A 121 1.13 6.22 -11.88
CA ASP A 121 0.69 6.79 -13.15
C ASP A 121 0.67 5.66 -14.17
N ASN A 122 -0.48 5.43 -14.80
CA ASN A 122 -0.62 4.36 -15.79
C ASN A 122 0.01 4.71 -17.15
N CYS A 123 0.46 5.95 -17.33
CA CYS A 123 1.10 6.42 -18.57
C CYS A 123 2.63 6.39 -18.53
N SER A 124 3.20 5.98 -17.40
CA SER A 124 4.64 6.00 -17.15
C SER A 124 5.06 4.78 -16.36
N SER A 125 6.33 4.42 -16.43
CA SER A 125 6.92 3.36 -15.62
C SER A 125 7.77 3.89 -14.48
N ASP A 126 7.75 5.18 -14.21
CA ASP A 126 8.55 5.79 -13.14
C ASP A 126 8.16 5.24 -11.78
N TRP A 127 6.87 4.96 -11.56
CA TRP A 127 6.39 4.39 -10.30
C TRP A 127 7.00 3.00 -10.05
N GLU A 128 7.23 2.22 -11.10
CA GLU A 128 7.81 0.88 -10.98
C GLU A 128 9.25 0.96 -10.47
N VAL A 129 10.03 1.88 -11.00
CA VAL A 129 11.42 2.08 -10.57
C VAL A 129 11.48 2.47 -9.10
N LYS A 130 10.64 3.43 -8.70
CA LYS A 130 10.60 3.91 -7.31
C LYS A 130 10.12 2.83 -6.36
N LEU A 131 9.06 2.10 -6.73
CA LEU A 131 8.52 1.03 -5.90
C LEU A 131 9.55 -0.08 -5.71
N LYS A 132 10.23 -0.49 -6.79
CA LYS A 132 11.28 -1.51 -6.71
C LYS A 132 12.40 -1.06 -5.77
N GLY A 133 12.83 0.19 -5.88
CA GLY A 133 13.86 0.73 -5.00
C GLY A 133 13.46 0.68 -3.52
N LEU A 134 12.21 0.96 -3.20
CA LEU A 134 11.71 0.90 -1.82
C LEU A 134 11.62 -0.55 -1.33
N ILE A 135 11.12 -1.46 -2.14
CA ILE A 135 11.00 -2.87 -1.75
C ILE A 135 12.38 -3.49 -1.53
N ASP A 136 13.34 -3.17 -2.37
CA ASP A 136 14.69 -3.74 -2.32
C ASP A 136 15.60 -3.08 -1.26
N SER A 137 15.14 -2.00 -0.66
CA SER A 137 15.94 -1.26 0.34
C SER A 137 16.14 -1.99 1.66
#